data_5c5081fb4e32c3740405edb5436af664
#
_entry.id   5c5081fb4e32c3740405edb5436af664
#
_cell.length_a   1.000
_cell.length_b   1.000
_cell.length_c   1.000
_cell.angle_alpha   90.00
_cell.angle_beta   90.00
_cell.angle_gamma   90.00
#
_symmetry.space_group_name_H-M   'P 1'
#
loop_
_entity.id
_entity.type
_entity.pdbx_description
1 polymer ?
#
loop_
_entity_poly.entity_id
_entity_poly.type
_entity_poly.pdbx_seq_one_letter_code
_entity_poly.pdbx_strand_id
1 'polypeptide(L)'
;MNELDTRAERFLESIRAEGEAACAAIREETERAINTQLDETRRTENTRVERTLRFETERAKTRANRDLSAARMAARATLAAQRQKIADETFSKARE
;
A
#
# COMPACT_ATOMS: atom_id res chain seq x y z
N MET A 1 25.58 -47.11 -44.86
CA MET A 1 25.85 -45.79 -44.29
C MET A 1 27.32 -45.62 -44.00
N ASN A 2 27.89 -44.56 -44.45
CA ASN A 2 29.29 -44.24 -44.30
C ASN A 2 29.58 -43.74 -42.87
N GLU A 3 30.76 -44.06 -42.35
CA GLU A 3 31.23 -43.60 -41.02
C GLU A 3 31.28 -42.10 -40.91
N LEU A 4 31.56 -41.41 -42.00
CA LEU A 4 31.54 -39.92 -42.07
C LEU A 4 30.16 -39.34 -41.87
N ASP A 5 29.14 -39.97 -42.42
CA ASP A 5 27.74 -39.54 -42.25
C ASP A 5 27.30 -39.69 -40.80
N THR A 6 27.70 -40.78 -40.16
CA THR A 6 27.40 -41.02 -38.73
C THR A 6 28.10 -40.02 -37.83
N ARG A 7 29.34 -39.66 -38.14
CA ARG A 7 30.08 -38.60 -37.40
C ARG A 7 29.46 -37.24 -37.59
N ALA A 8 29.04 -36.92 -38.80
CA ALA A 8 28.38 -35.65 -39.10
C ALA A 8 27.05 -35.55 -38.35
N GLU A 9 26.27 -36.62 -38.32
CA GLU A 9 25.00 -36.67 -37.55
C GLU A 9 25.23 -36.49 -36.06
N ARG A 10 26.24 -37.14 -35.49
CA ARG A 10 26.58 -36.99 -34.06
C ARG A 10 27.05 -35.58 -33.75
N PHE A 11 27.81 -34.97 -34.64
CA PHE A 11 28.27 -33.60 -34.50
C PHE A 11 27.11 -32.63 -34.51
N LEU A 12 26.18 -32.77 -35.46
CA LEU A 12 24.98 -31.94 -35.54
C LEU A 12 24.08 -32.13 -34.31
N GLU A 13 23.94 -33.36 -33.83
CA GLU A 13 23.16 -33.67 -32.62
C GLU A 13 23.78 -33.02 -31.37
N SER A 14 25.13 -33.06 -31.28
CA SER A 14 25.85 -32.42 -30.18
C SER A 14 25.65 -30.90 -30.18
N ILE A 15 25.74 -30.25 -31.36
CA ILE A 15 25.50 -28.82 -31.51
C ILE A 15 24.07 -28.46 -31.12
N ARG A 16 23.09 -29.27 -31.54
CA ARG A 16 21.69 -29.08 -31.22
C ARG A 16 21.46 -29.20 -29.71
N ALA A 17 22.03 -30.23 -29.08
CA ALA A 17 21.92 -30.44 -27.64
C ALA A 17 22.54 -29.29 -26.84
N GLU A 18 23.72 -28.81 -27.26
CA GLU A 18 24.35 -27.64 -26.63
C GLU A 18 23.52 -26.38 -26.81
N GLY A 19 22.94 -26.16 -27.98
CA GLY A 19 22.05 -25.03 -28.25
C GLY A 19 20.79 -25.06 -27.40
N GLU A 20 20.18 -26.23 -27.28
CA GLU A 20 19.00 -26.42 -26.46
C GLU A 20 19.30 -26.17 -24.97
N ALA A 21 20.44 -26.69 -24.49
CA ALA A 21 20.90 -26.49 -23.12
C ALA A 21 21.18 -25.01 -22.85
N ALA A 22 21.82 -24.30 -23.77
CA ALA A 22 22.08 -22.86 -23.66
C ALA A 22 20.76 -22.06 -23.62
N CYS A 23 19.80 -22.40 -24.46
CA CYS A 23 18.50 -21.76 -24.47
C CYS A 23 17.73 -22.00 -23.16
N ALA A 24 17.78 -23.24 -22.64
CA ALA A 24 17.14 -23.58 -21.37
C ALA A 24 17.76 -22.79 -20.20
N ALA A 25 19.09 -22.68 -20.18
CA ALA A 25 19.79 -21.90 -19.15
C ALA A 25 19.42 -20.42 -19.20
N ILE A 26 19.33 -19.84 -20.39
CA ILE A 26 18.91 -18.44 -20.57
C ILE A 26 17.47 -18.23 -20.09
N ARG A 27 16.58 -19.17 -20.43
CA ARG A 27 15.18 -19.08 -19.95
C ARG A 27 15.08 -19.13 -18.43
N GLU A 28 15.80 -20.06 -17.80
CA GLU A 28 15.82 -20.18 -16.34
C GLU A 28 16.36 -18.92 -15.67
N GLU A 29 17.43 -18.37 -16.21
CA GLU A 29 18.04 -17.14 -15.72
C GLU A 29 17.07 -15.96 -15.86
N THR A 30 16.42 -15.86 -17.02
CA THR A 30 15.43 -14.82 -17.29
C THR A 30 14.22 -14.94 -16.36
N GLU A 31 13.71 -16.13 -16.15
CA GLU A 31 12.60 -16.39 -15.22
C GLU A 31 12.95 -16.00 -13.79
N ARG A 32 14.17 -16.36 -13.35
CA ARG A 32 14.66 -15.97 -12.02
C ARG A 32 14.77 -14.46 -11.88
N ALA A 33 15.30 -13.80 -12.89
CA ALA A 33 15.42 -12.34 -12.90
C ALA A 33 14.06 -11.66 -12.85
N ILE A 34 13.09 -12.15 -13.62
CA ILE A 34 11.72 -11.65 -13.63
C ILE A 34 11.07 -11.86 -12.25
N ASN A 35 11.19 -13.04 -11.67
CA ASN A 35 10.61 -13.35 -10.36
C ASN A 35 11.22 -12.50 -9.25
N THR A 36 12.54 -12.28 -9.28
CA THR A 36 13.22 -11.41 -8.32
C THR A 36 12.70 -9.98 -8.45
N GLN A 37 12.57 -9.49 -9.66
CA GLN A 37 12.07 -8.14 -9.92
C GLN A 37 10.62 -7.97 -9.50
N LEU A 38 9.78 -8.98 -9.74
CA LEU A 38 8.39 -8.98 -9.29
C LEU A 38 8.31 -8.96 -7.76
N ASP A 39 9.13 -9.74 -7.08
CA ASP A 39 9.16 -9.77 -5.61
C ASP A 39 9.61 -8.43 -5.03
N GLU A 40 10.63 -7.82 -5.61
CA GLU A 40 11.10 -6.48 -5.20
C GLU A 40 10.01 -5.43 -5.41
N THR A 41 9.34 -5.47 -6.55
CA THR A 41 8.25 -4.54 -6.87
C THR A 41 7.09 -4.71 -5.89
N ARG A 42 6.71 -5.96 -5.59
CA ARG A 42 5.65 -6.25 -4.60
C ARG A 42 6.01 -5.73 -3.22
N ARG A 43 7.24 -5.92 -2.77
CA ARG A 43 7.72 -5.40 -1.48
C ARG A 43 7.68 -3.89 -1.43
N THR A 44 8.14 -3.25 -2.50
CA THR A 44 8.13 -1.78 -2.62
C THR A 44 6.70 -1.25 -2.60
N GLU A 45 5.81 -1.85 -3.38
CA GLU A 45 4.40 -1.45 -3.42
C GLU A 45 3.70 -1.71 -2.09
N ASN A 46 3.95 -2.85 -1.44
CA ASN A 46 3.38 -3.14 -0.13
C ASN A 46 3.83 -2.13 0.92
N THR A 47 5.11 -1.77 0.93
CA THR A 47 5.65 -0.75 1.84
C THR A 47 4.99 0.60 1.57
N ARG A 48 4.82 0.96 0.32
CA ARG A 48 4.17 2.20 -0.10
C ARG A 48 2.71 2.24 0.36
N VAL A 49 1.98 1.15 0.14
CA VAL A 49 0.58 1.02 0.57
C VAL A 49 0.46 1.12 2.09
N GLU A 50 1.33 0.46 2.84
CA GLU A 50 1.35 0.54 4.30
C GLU A 50 1.61 1.95 4.80
N ARG A 51 2.57 2.65 4.20
CA ARG A 51 2.88 4.05 4.56
C ARG A 51 1.70 4.96 4.26
N THR A 52 1.09 4.80 3.10
CA THR A 52 -0.09 5.59 2.72
C THR A 52 -1.24 5.33 3.67
N LEU A 53 -1.48 4.06 4.00
CA LEU A 53 -2.54 3.67 4.94
C LEU A 53 -2.30 4.26 6.33
N ARG A 54 -1.08 4.20 6.86
CA ARG A 54 -0.73 4.83 8.14
C ARG A 54 -0.94 6.33 8.12
N PHE A 55 -0.47 6.97 7.07
CA PHE A 55 -0.62 8.41 6.89
C PHE A 55 -2.09 8.83 6.85
N GLU A 56 -2.91 8.15 6.05
CA GLU A 56 -4.34 8.43 5.95
C GLU A 56 -5.08 8.10 7.25
N THR A 57 -4.70 7.05 7.95
CA THR A 57 -5.26 6.69 9.26
C THR A 57 -4.97 7.76 10.29
N GLU A 58 -3.73 8.22 10.40
CA GLU A 58 -3.34 9.30 11.32
C GLU A 58 -4.05 10.61 10.97
N ARG A 59 -4.17 10.88 9.70
CA ARG A 59 -4.89 12.06 9.22
C ARG A 59 -6.37 12.02 9.57
N ALA A 60 -6.99 10.85 9.42
CA ALA A 60 -8.39 10.64 9.80
C ALA A 60 -8.59 10.78 11.31
N LYS A 61 -7.69 10.24 12.12
CA LYS A 61 -7.71 10.40 13.57
C LYS A 61 -7.59 11.85 14.00
N THR A 62 -6.66 12.58 13.40
CA THR A 62 -6.47 14.02 13.68
C THR A 62 -7.72 14.80 13.34
N ARG A 63 -8.33 14.51 12.20
CA ARG A 63 -9.58 15.15 11.77
C ARG A 63 -10.73 14.84 12.73
N ALA A 64 -10.88 13.56 13.11
CA ALA A 64 -11.91 13.14 14.06
C ALA A 64 -11.73 13.80 15.42
N ASN A 65 -10.50 13.90 15.93
CA ASN A 65 -10.21 14.58 17.19
C ASN A 65 -10.50 16.08 17.11
N ARG A 66 -10.19 16.71 16.00
CA ARG A 66 -10.50 18.13 15.75
C ARG A 66 -12.00 18.37 15.74
N ASP A 67 -12.76 17.52 15.03
CA ASP A 67 -14.20 17.62 14.94
C ASP A 67 -14.85 17.39 16.31
N LEU A 68 -14.36 16.42 17.07
CA LEU A 68 -14.82 16.13 18.41
C LEU A 68 -14.57 17.31 19.36
N SER A 69 -13.38 17.91 19.29
CA SER A 69 -13.02 19.09 20.08
C SER A 69 -13.93 20.27 19.74
N ALA A 70 -14.18 20.51 18.45
CA ALA A 70 -15.07 21.57 18.00
C ALA A 70 -16.51 21.34 18.48
N ALA A 71 -16.99 20.10 18.42
CA ALA A 71 -18.33 19.74 18.93
C ALA A 71 -18.46 19.96 20.44
N ARG A 72 -17.41 19.60 21.20
CA ARG A 72 -17.37 19.82 22.65
C ARG A 72 -17.39 21.32 23.00
N MET A 73 -16.61 22.10 22.26
CA MET A 73 -16.59 23.56 22.44
C MET A 73 -17.95 24.19 22.13
N ALA A 74 -18.58 23.75 21.03
CA ALA A 74 -19.92 24.23 20.68
C ALA A 74 -20.95 23.84 21.74
N ALA A 75 -20.89 22.62 22.26
CA ALA A 75 -21.79 22.19 23.33
C ALA A 75 -21.62 23.00 24.61
N ARG A 76 -20.37 23.29 25.00
CA ARG A 76 -20.08 24.16 26.17
C ARG A 76 -20.58 25.55 25.96
N ALA A 77 -20.41 26.12 24.78
CA ALA A 77 -20.91 27.45 24.46
C ALA A 77 -22.45 27.52 24.54
N THR A 78 -23.13 26.50 23.99
CA THR A 78 -24.59 26.39 24.06
C THR A 78 -25.07 26.29 25.53
N LEU A 79 -24.41 25.47 26.33
CA LEU A 79 -24.73 25.28 27.74
C LEU A 79 -24.50 26.57 28.53
N ALA A 80 -23.39 27.27 28.28
CA ALA A 80 -23.10 28.55 28.91
C ALA A 80 -24.16 29.62 28.56
N ALA A 81 -24.56 29.66 27.28
CA ALA A 81 -25.60 30.59 26.82
C ALA A 81 -26.97 30.30 27.49
N GLN A 82 -27.33 29.03 27.65
CA GLN A 82 -28.55 28.63 28.33
C GLN A 82 -28.52 29.00 29.83
N ARG A 83 -27.41 28.80 30.51
CA ARG A 83 -27.21 29.18 31.90
C ARG A 83 -27.35 30.68 32.09
N GLN A 84 -26.76 31.44 31.18
CA GLN A 84 -26.86 32.91 31.22
C GLN A 84 -28.30 33.38 31.00
N LYS A 85 -29.00 32.76 30.07
CA LYS A 85 -30.40 33.04 29.78
C LYS A 85 -31.28 32.79 31.03
N ILE A 86 -31.07 31.65 31.68
CA ILE A 86 -31.80 31.30 32.91
C ILE A 86 -31.49 32.29 34.03
N ALA A 87 -30.23 32.67 34.21
CA ALA A 87 -29.83 33.65 35.20
C ALA A 87 -30.46 35.00 34.93
N ASP A 88 -30.49 35.45 33.68
CA ASP A 88 -31.12 36.72 33.29
C ASP A 88 -32.63 36.71 33.53
N GLU A 89 -33.32 35.63 33.21
CA GLU A 89 -34.75 35.45 33.46
C GLU A 89 -35.07 35.48 34.98
N THR A 90 -34.27 34.77 35.76
CA THR A 90 -34.41 34.74 37.23
C THR A 90 -34.20 36.13 37.82
N PHE A 91 -33.18 36.83 37.34
CA PHE A 91 -32.88 38.19 37.79
C PHE A 91 -33.99 39.16 37.43
N SER A 92 -34.55 39.04 36.23
CA SER A 92 -35.64 39.82 35.74
C SER A 92 -36.89 39.60 36.59
N LYS A 93 -37.21 38.37 36.94
CA LYS A 93 -38.34 38.04 37.82
C LYS A 93 -38.14 38.55 39.24
N ALA A 94 -36.94 38.55 39.78
CA ALA A 94 -36.63 39.05 41.10
C ALA A 94 -36.83 40.59 41.23
N ARG A 95 -36.75 41.32 40.13
CA ARG A 95 -36.94 42.75 40.05
C ARG A 95 -38.42 43.16 40.03
N GLU A 96 -39.27 42.25 39.64
CA GLU A 96 -40.72 42.45 39.66
C GLU A 96 -41.27 42.31 41.10
#